data_969ff3b4e5ebd3cdf885b96b306fa2c8
#
_entry.id   969ff3b4e5ebd3cdf885b96b306fa2c8
#
_cell.length_a   1.000
_cell.length_b   1.000
_cell.length_c   1.000
_cell.angle_alpha   90.00
_cell.angle_beta   90.00
_cell.angle_gamma   90.00
#
_symmetry.space_group_name_H-M   'P 1'
#
loop_
_entity.id
_entity.type
_entity.pdbx_description
1 polymer ?
#
loop_
_entity_poly.entity_id
_entity_poly.type
_entity_poly.pdbx_seq_one_letter_code
_entity_poly.pdbx_strand_id
1 'polypeptide(L)'
;MTTIAQNLVDTLEANGIERVYGIPGDSLNGITDALRTSGIEWVHARHEEGAAFAAAGEASVTGSLAVCAGSCGPGNLHLINGLYEAQRSRVPVLAIAAHIPSAEIGSNYFQETHPQELFRECSVYAEHVSDPAQMPRLLRIAMQTAVEKQGVAVLVIPGDIALSDIPTEDIARITTARPRVVPQEEQLERAAELLNRAKKVTILAGAGVAGAHDRVIALADALAAPIVHALRGKENIEFDNPFDVGMTGLLGFASGYRAMEAADTILMLGTDFPYQQFYPAGATKIQVDVRGEQLGRRTPLDLGIVGDVRETAAALLPLLQRKKRRSHLEDALEHYRKTRKKLDELATSSGPGKAIHPQYVARLIDGLAADDAVFIPDVGSPVVWAARYLTMNGRRRLIGSFSHGSMANALSQGIGVQASHRSRQVVALAGDGGLAMLLGELLTLEQNAPLPLKIVVFNNSSLNFVELEMKAAGFVNYGTELKNPDLSAVARAIGLHATRVSESEQLEDALRDAFAHDGPALVEVMTDRQELSMPPSISVEQMKGFTLYALRSVLSGRGDEVLDLARTNLRQIF
;
A
#
# COMPACT_ATOMS: atom_id res chain seq x y z
N MET A 1 8.92 -36.29 23.62
CA MET A 1 7.97 -35.24 24.01
C MET A 1 8.10 -34.14 22.98
N THR A 2 7.00 -33.51 22.63
CA THR A 2 6.97 -32.43 21.62
C THR A 2 7.40 -31.12 22.27
N THR A 3 8.28 -30.35 21.63
CA THR A 3 8.70 -29.05 22.14
C THR A 3 7.67 -27.96 21.81
N ILE A 4 7.75 -26.83 22.50
CA ILE A 4 6.96 -25.62 22.21
C ILE A 4 7.18 -25.17 20.75
N ALA A 5 8.43 -25.18 20.28
CA ALA A 5 8.75 -24.84 18.89
C ALA A 5 8.06 -25.78 17.87
N GLN A 6 8.04 -27.08 18.15
CA GLN A 6 7.35 -28.03 17.27
C GLN A 6 5.83 -27.80 17.29
N ASN A 7 5.22 -27.62 18.46
CA ASN A 7 3.78 -27.32 18.55
C ASN A 7 3.40 -26.00 17.86
N LEU A 8 4.25 -24.97 17.96
CA LEU A 8 4.08 -23.71 17.21
C LEU A 8 3.99 -24.00 15.70
N VAL A 9 4.98 -24.72 15.16
CA VAL A 9 5.06 -25.01 13.73
C VAL A 9 3.90 -25.89 13.28
N ASP A 10 3.56 -26.95 14.02
CA ASP A 10 2.43 -27.83 13.73
C ASP A 10 1.09 -27.04 13.75
N THR A 11 0.97 -26.09 14.66
CA THR A 11 -0.22 -25.21 14.75
C THR A 11 -0.28 -24.26 13.55
N LEU A 12 0.82 -23.66 13.14
CA LEU A 12 0.87 -22.81 11.94
C LEU A 12 0.49 -23.60 10.68
N GLU A 13 1.07 -24.78 10.48
CA GLU A 13 0.77 -25.65 9.34
C GLU A 13 -0.70 -26.10 9.32
N ALA A 14 -1.25 -26.48 10.47
CA ALA A 14 -2.66 -26.87 10.62
C ALA A 14 -3.65 -25.74 10.31
N ASN A 15 -3.19 -24.47 10.33
CA ASN A 15 -3.97 -23.28 9.98
C ASN A 15 -3.65 -22.73 8.58
N GLY A 16 -2.92 -23.51 7.77
CA GLY A 16 -2.67 -23.18 6.37
C GLY A 16 -1.55 -22.15 6.15
N ILE A 17 -0.68 -21.96 7.13
CA ILE A 17 0.52 -21.14 6.94
C ILE A 17 1.52 -21.96 6.13
N GLU A 18 1.95 -21.41 5.00
CA GLU A 18 2.88 -22.05 4.08
C GLU A 18 4.29 -21.45 4.14
N ARG A 19 4.42 -20.25 4.71
CA ARG A 19 5.67 -19.48 4.73
C ARG A 19 5.89 -18.72 6.03
N VAL A 20 7.16 -18.61 6.43
CA VAL A 20 7.63 -17.68 7.47
C VAL A 20 8.77 -16.84 6.88
N TYR A 21 8.65 -15.53 6.98
CA TYR A 21 9.65 -14.58 6.51
C TYR A 21 10.57 -14.17 7.66
N GLY A 22 11.89 -14.19 7.47
CA GLY A 22 12.79 -13.78 8.55
C GLY A 22 14.26 -13.99 8.26
N ILE A 23 15.07 -13.70 9.28
CA ILE A 23 16.50 -14.00 9.35
C ILE A 23 16.70 -14.94 10.53
N PRO A 24 17.39 -16.10 10.35
CA PRO A 24 17.67 -16.99 11.46
C PRO A 24 18.62 -16.33 12.46
N GLY A 25 18.43 -16.64 13.74
CA GLY A 25 19.28 -16.19 14.83
C GLY A 25 19.25 -17.21 15.96
N ASP A 26 20.19 -17.14 16.89
CA ASP A 26 20.35 -18.11 17.97
C ASP A 26 19.09 -18.30 18.81
N SER A 27 18.39 -17.23 19.11
CA SER A 27 17.12 -17.25 19.86
C SER A 27 15.94 -17.86 19.09
N LEU A 28 16.09 -18.08 17.76
CA LEU A 28 15.11 -18.74 16.90
C LEU A 28 15.47 -20.22 16.62
N ASN A 29 16.63 -20.72 17.09
CA ASN A 29 17.14 -22.05 16.71
C ASN A 29 16.14 -23.19 16.86
N GLY A 30 15.38 -23.23 17.95
CA GLY A 30 14.35 -24.25 18.15
C GLY A 30 13.22 -24.16 17.11
N ILE A 31 12.79 -22.95 16.77
CA ILE A 31 11.71 -22.70 15.80
C ILE A 31 12.20 -23.01 14.38
N THR A 32 13.41 -22.59 14.00
CA THR A 32 13.97 -22.87 12.67
C THR A 32 14.26 -24.37 12.48
N ASP A 33 14.66 -25.10 13.54
CA ASP A 33 14.83 -26.56 13.46
C ASP A 33 13.48 -27.28 13.27
N ALA A 34 12.42 -26.84 13.97
CA ALA A 34 11.07 -27.36 13.76
C ALA A 34 10.55 -27.07 12.33
N LEU A 35 10.77 -25.86 11.83
CA LEU A 35 10.41 -25.49 10.43
C LEU A 35 11.14 -26.34 9.39
N ARG A 36 12.40 -26.68 9.62
CA ARG A 36 13.21 -27.52 8.72
C ARG A 36 12.56 -28.88 8.41
N THR A 37 11.77 -29.41 9.31
CA THR A 37 11.10 -30.71 9.18
C THR A 37 9.60 -30.61 8.86
N SER A 38 9.07 -29.41 8.70
CA SER A 38 7.68 -29.13 8.36
C SER A 38 7.48 -28.87 6.86
N GLY A 39 6.23 -28.69 6.42
CA GLY A 39 5.90 -28.23 5.08
C GLY A 39 5.99 -26.70 4.90
N ILE A 40 6.34 -25.95 5.94
CA ILE A 40 6.40 -24.48 5.89
C ILE A 40 7.75 -24.02 5.34
N GLU A 41 7.72 -23.20 4.29
CA GLU A 41 8.91 -22.59 3.70
C GLU A 41 9.47 -21.46 4.58
N TRP A 42 10.78 -21.50 4.88
CA TRP A 42 11.47 -20.34 5.43
C TRP A 42 11.95 -19.44 4.30
N VAL A 43 11.31 -18.28 4.13
CA VAL A 43 11.73 -17.28 3.15
C VAL A 43 12.80 -16.39 3.78
N HIS A 44 14.06 -16.65 3.38
CA HIS A 44 15.23 -15.99 3.95
C HIS A 44 15.36 -14.56 3.41
N ALA A 45 14.99 -13.56 4.20
CA ALA A 45 15.20 -12.14 3.93
C ALA A 45 16.65 -11.71 4.27
N ARG A 46 17.01 -10.49 3.91
CA ARG A 46 18.31 -9.88 4.27
C ARG A 46 18.19 -8.84 5.39
N HIS A 47 16.98 -8.44 5.69
CA HIS A 47 16.64 -7.52 6.76
C HIS A 47 15.24 -7.87 7.30
N GLU A 48 15.04 -7.84 8.60
CA GLU A 48 13.75 -8.21 9.20
C GLU A 48 12.65 -7.19 8.83
N GLU A 49 12.99 -5.95 8.54
CA GLU A 49 12.06 -4.98 7.98
C GLU A 49 11.50 -5.48 6.63
N GLY A 50 12.40 -5.99 5.74
CA GLY A 50 12.03 -6.62 4.48
C GLY A 50 11.13 -7.84 4.70
N ALA A 51 11.44 -8.67 5.70
CA ALA A 51 10.61 -9.82 6.08
C ALA A 51 9.20 -9.42 6.54
N ALA A 52 9.08 -8.38 7.35
CA ALA A 52 7.78 -7.89 7.81
C ALA A 52 6.98 -7.24 6.67
N PHE A 53 7.62 -6.49 5.76
CA PHE A 53 6.97 -6.01 4.53
C PHE A 53 6.52 -7.16 3.62
N ALA A 54 7.32 -8.23 3.50
CA ALA A 54 6.94 -9.40 2.71
C ALA A 54 5.70 -10.08 3.28
N ALA A 55 5.64 -10.29 4.59
CA ALA A 55 4.45 -10.81 5.27
C ALA A 55 3.23 -9.89 5.04
N ALA A 56 3.41 -8.57 5.11
CA ALA A 56 2.33 -7.62 4.81
C ALA A 56 1.86 -7.71 3.35
N GLY A 57 2.78 -7.88 2.41
CA GLY A 57 2.49 -8.09 0.98
C GLY A 57 1.68 -9.36 0.74
N GLU A 58 2.10 -10.50 1.28
CA GLU A 58 1.36 -11.77 1.21
C GLU A 58 -0.05 -11.61 1.80
N ALA A 59 -0.15 -11.10 3.03
CA ALA A 59 -1.44 -10.92 3.70
C ALA A 59 -2.37 -9.97 2.91
N SER A 60 -1.84 -8.97 2.20
CA SER A 60 -2.62 -8.03 1.38
C SER A 60 -3.29 -8.70 0.18
N VAL A 61 -2.64 -9.67 -0.45
CA VAL A 61 -3.16 -10.32 -1.67
C VAL A 61 -3.94 -11.60 -1.37
N THR A 62 -3.57 -12.32 -0.30
CA THR A 62 -4.26 -13.56 0.11
C THR A 62 -5.47 -13.28 1.01
N GLY A 63 -5.45 -12.17 1.77
CA GLY A 63 -6.42 -11.90 2.83
C GLY A 63 -6.31 -12.86 4.02
N SER A 64 -5.27 -13.70 4.06
CA SER A 64 -4.99 -14.71 5.07
C SER A 64 -3.87 -14.27 6.00
N LEU A 65 -3.73 -14.96 7.14
CA LEU A 65 -2.66 -14.71 8.10
C LEU A 65 -1.31 -15.04 7.45
N ALA A 66 -0.38 -14.08 7.49
CA ALA A 66 1.02 -14.28 7.13
C ALA A 66 1.91 -14.22 8.39
N VAL A 67 3.12 -14.79 8.31
CA VAL A 67 4.00 -14.91 9.48
C VAL A 67 5.39 -14.38 9.17
N CYS A 68 5.92 -13.54 10.08
CA CYS A 68 7.34 -13.15 10.05
C CYS A 68 7.98 -13.41 11.41
N ALA A 69 9.30 -13.49 11.43
CA ALA A 69 10.06 -13.78 12.64
C ALA A 69 11.32 -12.89 12.75
N GLY A 70 11.62 -12.45 13.96
CA GLY A 70 12.83 -11.71 14.31
C GLY A 70 13.54 -12.32 15.51
N SER A 71 14.87 -12.36 15.43
CA SER A 71 15.75 -12.74 16.54
C SER A 71 15.70 -11.69 17.65
N CYS A 72 16.14 -12.04 18.86
CA CYS A 72 16.16 -11.13 20.00
C CYS A 72 16.98 -9.85 19.73
N GLY A 73 16.66 -8.77 20.43
CA GLY A 73 17.34 -7.49 20.30
C GLY A 73 17.17 -6.84 18.92
N PRO A 74 18.25 -6.72 18.12
CA PRO A 74 18.22 -6.03 16.83
C PRO A 74 17.19 -6.58 15.83
N GLY A 75 17.01 -7.91 15.74
CA GLY A 75 16.04 -8.52 14.85
C GLY A 75 14.61 -8.05 15.13
N ASN A 76 14.23 -7.99 16.39
CA ASN A 76 12.93 -7.47 16.81
C ASN A 76 12.78 -5.97 16.50
N LEU A 77 13.83 -5.17 16.70
CA LEU A 77 13.80 -3.74 16.37
C LEU A 77 13.59 -3.49 14.88
N HIS A 78 14.22 -4.29 14.04
CA HIS A 78 14.10 -4.17 12.58
C HIS A 78 12.70 -4.50 12.06
N LEU A 79 11.94 -5.42 12.70
CA LEU A 79 10.57 -5.74 12.28
C LEU A 79 9.60 -4.55 12.33
N ILE A 80 9.85 -3.56 13.20
CA ILE A 80 8.86 -2.55 13.60
C ILE A 80 8.27 -1.79 12.41
N ASN A 81 9.08 -1.30 11.48
CA ASN A 81 8.58 -0.50 10.34
C ASN A 81 7.64 -1.32 9.43
N GLY A 82 8.03 -2.55 9.09
CA GLY A 82 7.19 -3.45 8.29
C GLY A 82 5.91 -3.87 9.03
N LEU A 83 5.96 -4.03 10.36
CA LEU A 83 4.76 -4.31 11.17
C LEU A 83 3.83 -3.10 11.25
N TYR A 84 4.35 -1.87 11.30
CA TYR A 84 3.53 -0.67 11.16
C TYR A 84 2.81 -0.63 9.83
N GLU A 85 3.49 -1.02 8.74
CA GLU A 85 2.85 -1.14 7.42
C GLU A 85 1.68 -2.13 7.46
N ALA A 86 1.90 -3.35 7.96
CA ALA A 86 0.86 -4.37 8.08
C ALA A 86 -0.33 -3.86 8.92
N GLN A 87 -0.05 -3.23 10.07
CA GLN A 87 -1.07 -2.68 10.97
C GLN A 87 -1.87 -1.55 10.33
N ARG A 88 -1.21 -0.62 9.63
CA ARG A 88 -1.86 0.52 8.95
C ARG A 88 -2.61 0.09 7.70
N SER A 89 -2.11 -0.90 6.99
CA SER A 89 -2.78 -1.51 5.83
C SER A 89 -3.90 -2.46 6.23
N ARG A 90 -3.97 -2.84 7.52
CA ARG A 90 -4.99 -3.72 8.10
C ARG A 90 -4.98 -5.08 7.45
N VAL A 91 -3.84 -5.71 7.52
CA VAL A 91 -3.65 -7.07 7.04
C VAL A 91 -3.20 -7.95 8.20
N PRO A 92 -3.68 -9.21 8.27
CA PRO A 92 -3.39 -10.08 9.39
C PRO A 92 -1.95 -10.60 9.31
N VAL A 93 -1.12 -10.23 10.29
CA VAL A 93 0.26 -10.71 10.40
C VAL A 93 0.53 -11.19 11.82
N LEU A 94 1.11 -12.38 11.96
CA LEU A 94 1.70 -12.86 13.20
C LEU A 94 3.21 -12.63 13.15
N ALA A 95 3.73 -11.87 14.10
CA ALA A 95 5.17 -11.72 14.30
C ALA A 95 5.64 -12.60 15.46
N ILE A 96 6.59 -13.47 15.18
CA ILE A 96 7.30 -14.27 16.17
C ILE A 96 8.53 -13.47 16.60
N ALA A 97 8.47 -12.87 17.78
CA ALA A 97 9.57 -12.11 18.36
C ALA A 97 10.34 -13.00 19.33
N ALA A 98 11.46 -13.57 18.92
CA ALA A 98 12.28 -14.33 19.82
C ALA A 98 12.88 -13.43 20.92
N HIS A 99 13.18 -14.02 22.08
CA HIS A 99 13.73 -13.29 23.20
C HIS A 99 14.93 -14.02 23.81
N ILE A 100 15.71 -13.32 24.62
CA ILE A 100 16.81 -13.85 25.42
C ILE A 100 16.28 -14.93 26.38
N PRO A 101 17.16 -15.79 26.95
CA PRO A 101 16.72 -16.79 27.92
C PRO A 101 15.90 -16.17 29.06
N SER A 102 14.83 -16.84 29.44
CA SER A 102 13.87 -16.34 30.43
C SER A 102 14.49 -15.97 31.78
N ALA A 103 15.52 -16.73 32.21
CA ALA A 103 16.24 -16.48 33.45
C ALA A 103 17.09 -15.19 33.45
N GLU A 104 17.40 -14.66 32.26
CA GLU A 104 18.24 -13.46 32.08
C GLU A 104 17.44 -12.18 31.90
N ILE A 105 16.12 -12.28 31.77
CA ILE A 105 15.25 -11.11 31.56
C ILE A 105 15.30 -10.20 32.77
N GLY A 106 15.59 -8.91 32.56
CA GLY A 106 15.73 -7.89 33.60
C GLY A 106 17.15 -7.75 34.16
N SER A 107 18.13 -8.49 33.63
CA SER A 107 19.52 -8.43 34.06
C SER A 107 20.40 -7.50 33.22
N ASN A 108 19.85 -6.85 32.19
CA ASN A 108 20.57 -6.13 31.15
C ASN A 108 21.50 -7.06 30.33
N TYR A 109 21.02 -8.26 30.05
CA TYR A 109 21.72 -9.27 29.29
C TYR A 109 21.98 -8.83 27.85
N PHE A 110 22.98 -9.46 27.21
CA PHE A 110 23.29 -9.21 25.79
C PHE A 110 22.04 -9.34 24.91
N GLN A 111 21.77 -8.34 24.07
CA GLN A 111 20.58 -8.22 23.19
C GLN A 111 19.24 -8.11 23.94
N GLU A 112 19.23 -7.83 25.23
CA GLU A 112 17.98 -7.59 25.93
C GLU A 112 17.28 -6.33 25.41
N THR A 113 16.01 -6.45 25.11
CA THR A 113 15.07 -5.34 24.82
C THR A 113 13.77 -5.63 25.56
N HIS A 114 12.80 -4.74 25.46
CA HIS A 114 11.45 -4.95 26.00
C HIS A 114 10.44 -5.11 24.86
N PRO A 115 10.34 -6.30 24.21
CA PRO A 115 9.55 -6.47 22.99
C PRO A 115 8.07 -6.14 23.17
N GLN A 116 7.48 -6.41 24.32
CA GLN A 116 6.07 -6.06 24.60
C GLN A 116 5.81 -4.56 24.53
N GLU A 117 6.78 -3.72 24.98
CA GLU A 117 6.69 -2.27 24.87
C GLU A 117 6.99 -1.81 23.44
N LEU A 118 8.00 -2.40 22.79
CA LEU A 118 8.41 -2.07 21.43
C LEU A 118 7.28 -2.26 20.41
N PHE A 119 6.52 -3.35 20.53
CA PHE A 119 5.47 -3.69 19.58
C PHE A 119 4.07 -3.14 19.93
N ARG A 120 3.92 -2.46 21.05
CA ARG A 120 2.62 -1.97 21.52
C ARG A 120 1.88 -1.12 20.49
N GLU A 121 2.55 -0.21 19.81
CA GLU A 121 1.92 0.71 18.87
C GLU A 121 1.68 0.13 17.48
N CYS A 122 2.49 -0.85 17.07
CA CYS A 122 2.38 -1.48 15.75
C CYS A 122 1.59 -2.79 15.76
N SER A 123 0.88 -3.10 16.85
CA SER A 123 0.11 -4.33 16.98
C SER A 123 -1.26 -4.13 17.66
N VAL A 124 -2.16 -5.07 17.45
CA VAL A 124 -3.43 -5.20 18.17
C VAL A 124 -3.35 -6.18 19.34
N TYR A 125 -2.24 -6.93 19.43
CA TYR A 125 -1.98 -7.92 20.46
C TYR A 125 -0.46 -8.14 20.55
N ALA A 126 0.11 -8.04 21.74
CA ALA A 126 1.53 -8.34 21.99
C ALA A 126 1.65 -8.95 23.38
N GLU A 127 2.06 -10.23 23.44
CA GLU A 127 2.19 -10.95 24.71
C GLU A 127 3.48 -11.74 24.79
N HIS A 128 3.99 -11.85 26.00
CA HIS A 128 5.18 -12.61 26.35
C HIS A 128 4.79 -14.00 26.87
N VAL A 129 5.39 -15.05 26.32
CA VAL A 129 5.25 -16.42 26.78
C VAL A 129 6.21 -16.64 27.95
N SER A 130 5.70 -16.56 29.17
CA SER A 130 6.50 -16.71 30.40
C SER A 130 6.50 -18.12 30.96
N ASP A 131 5.61 -18.98 30.50
CA ASP A 131 5.48 -20.37 30.91
C ASP A 131 5.11 -21.23 29.70
N PRO A 132 5.78 -22.40 29.48
CA PRO A 132 5.46 -23.30 28.39
C PRO A 132 3.98 -23.68 28.26
N ALA A 133 3.27 -23.82 29.38
CA ALA A 133 1.85 -24.16 29.39
C ALA A 133 0.92 -23.08 28.82
N GLN A 134 1.40 -21.83 28.70
CA GLN A 134 0.64 -20.72 28.11
C GLN A 134 0.61 -20.77 26.58
N MET A 135 1.64 -21.35 25.96
CA MET A 135 1.92 -21.20 24.53
C MET A 135 0.76 -21.58 23.61
N PRO A 136 0.12 -22.76 23.71
CA PRO A 136 -0.97 -23.14 22.80
C PRO A 136 -2.15 -22.15 22.86
N ARG A 137 -2.47 -21.66 24.06
CA ARG A 137 -3.53 -20.68 24.25
C ARG A 137 -3.16 -19.30 23.69
N LEU A 138 -1.95 -18.80 23.99
CA LEU A 138 -1.50 -17.48 23.52
C LEU A 138 -1.35 -17.46 21.99
N LEU A 139 -0.82 -18.53 21.41
CA LEU A 139 -0.72 -18.66 19.95
C LEU A 139 -2.09 -18.60 19.28
N ARG A 140 -3.06 -19.35 19.79
CA ARG A 140 -4.44 -19.30 19.28
C ARG A 140 -5.04 -17.90 19.39
N ILE A 141 -4.89 -17.23 20.55
CA ILE A 141 -5.40 -15.88 20.76
C ILE A 141 -4.72 -14.89 19.81
N ALA A 142 -3.41 -14.95 19.63
CA ALA A 142 -2.67 -14.09 18.74
C ALA A 142 -3.14 -14.23 17.29
N MET A 143 -3.17 -15.46 16.77
CA MET A 143 -3.63 -15.76 15.41
C MET A 143 -5.09 -15.31 15.19
N GLN A 144 -6.01 -15.68 16.11
CA GLN A 144 -7.41 -15.29 16.02
C GLN A 144 -7.56 -13.77 16.07
N THR A 145 -6.81 -13.08 16.95
CA THR A 145 -6.87 -11.61 17.07
C THR A 145 -6.35 -10.93 15.80
N ALA A 146 -5.24 -11.39 15.22
CA ALA A 146 -4.71 -10.83 13.98
C ALA A 146 -5.75 -10.91 12.84
N VAL A 147 -6.41 -12.07 12.69
CA VAL A 147 -7.43 -12.30 11.66
C VAL A 147 -8.69 -11.47 11.90
N GLU A 148 -9.23 -11.46 13.11
CA GLU A 148 -10.49 -10.76 13.43
C GLU A 148 -10.33 -9.23 13.44
N LYS A 149 -9.21 -8.74 13.96
CA LYS A 149 -8.93 -7.29 14.00
C LYS A 149 -8.32 -6.76 12.70
N GLN A 150 -7.95 -7.66 11.79
CA GLN A 150 -7.21 -7.30 10.57
C GLN A 150 -6.01 -6.42 10.93
N GLY A 151 -5.04 -7.01 11.62
CA GLY A 151 -3.87 -6.30 12.13
C GLY A 151 -2.77 -7.26 12.59
N VAL A 152 -1.79 -6.69 13.26
CA VAL A 152 -0.59 -7.40 13.71
C VAL A 152 -0.79 -7.99 15.10
N ALA A 153 -0.48 -9.27 15.28
CA ALA A 153 -0.29 -9.88 16.60
C ALA A 153 1.18 -10.27 16.77
N VAL A 154 1.70 -10.09 17.97
CA VAL A 154 3.09 -10.42 18.31
C VAL A 154 3.12 -11.42 19.47
N LEU A 155 3.90 -12.49 19.30
CA LEU A 155 4.25 -13.39 20.39
C LEU A 155 5.75 -13.27 20.68
N VAL A 156 6.05 -12.88 21.92
CA VAL A 156 7.42 -12.80 22.43
C VAL A 156 7.77 -14.14 23.07
N ILE A 157 8.74 -14.85 22.52
CA ILE A 157 9.06 -16.23 22.91
C ILE A 157 10.55 -16.33 23.30
N PRO A 158 10.88 -16.49 24.61
CA PRO A 158 12.26 -16.78 25.01
C PRO A 158 12.77 -18.09 24.36
N GLY A 159 14.06 -18.09 23.98
CA GLY A 159 14.66 -19.25 23.28
C GLY A 159 14.63 -20.54 24.11
N ASP A 160 14.82 -20.47 25.42
CA ASP A 160 14.72 -21.60 26.33
C ASP A 160 13.28 -22.12 26.48
N ILE A 161 12.29 -21.23 26.48
CA ILE A 161 10.88 -21.60 26.46
C ILE A 161 10.53 -22.32 25.16
N ALA A 162 11.03 -21.84 24.00
CA ALA A 162 10.80 -22.49 22.72
C ALA A 162 11.31 -23.95 22.69
N LEU A 163 12.38 -24.25 23.42
CA LEU A 163 12.98 -25.58 23.53
C LEU A 163 12.35 -26.45 24.62
N SER A 164 11.51 -25.90 25.47
CA SER A 164 10.87 -26.64 26.56
C SER A 164 9.85 -27.64 26.03
N ASP A 165 9.65 -28.74 26.77
CA ASP A 165 8.60 -29.70 26.49
C ASP A 165 7.21 -29.07 26.70
N ILE A 166 6.28 -29.38 25.82
CA ILE A 166 4.90 -28.92 25.93
C ILE A 166 4.08 -29.92 26.76
N PRO A 167 3.24 -29.44 27.71
CA PRO A 167 2.41 -30.32 28.53
C PRO A 167 1.20 -30.92 27.79
N THR A 168 0.84 -30.40 26.63
CA THR A 168 -0.26 -30.88 25.79
C THR A 168 0.11 -30.85 24.32
N GLU A 169 -0.35 -31.82 23.55
CA GLU A 169 -0.15 -31.89 22.09
C GLU A 169 -1.32 -31.26 21.33
N ASP A 170 -2.19 -30.48 21.98
CA ASP A 170 -3.33 -29.83 21.36
C ASP A 170 -2.87 -28.84 20.28
N ILE A 171 -3.35 -29.06 19.06
CA ILE A 171 -3.14 -28.16 17.92
C ILE A 171 -4.33 -27.22 17.83
N ALA A 172 -4.07 -25.92 18.01
CA ALA A 172 -5.09 -24.91 17.94
C ALA A 172 -5.52 -24.63 16.50
N ARG A 173 -6.83 -24.59 16.25
CA ARG A 173 -7.40 -24.11 15.00
C ARG A 173 -8.13 -22.80 15.21
N ILE A 174 -7.92 -21.83 14.32
CA ILE A 174 -8.61 -20.54 14.37
C ILE A 174 -9.85 -20.55 13.47
N THR A 175 -10.79 -19.66 13.80
CA THR A 175 -11.97 -19.42 12.99
C THR A 175 -11.70 -18.20 12.11
N THR A 176 -11.94 -18.33 10.80
CA THR A 176 -11.71 -17.25 9.81
C THR A 176 -13.00 -16.59 9.31
N ALA A 177 -14.14 -16.86 9.98
CA ALA A 177 -15.42 -16.27 9.60
C ALA A 177 -15.42 -14.75 9.89
N ARG A 178 -15.67 -13.96 8.87
CA ARG A 178 -15.81 -12.50 9.01
C ARG A 178 -17.25 -12.16 9.39
N PRO A 179 -17.49 -11.37 10.44
CA PRO A 179 -18.82 -10.91 10.78
C PRO A 179 -19.37 -9.97 9.70
N ARG A 180 -20.67 -10.03 9.46
CA ARG A 180 -21.38 -9.06 8.61
C ARG A 180 -21.95 -7.97 9.51
N VAL A 181 -21.55 -6.73 9.27
CA VAL A 181 -22.03 -5.57 10.04
C VAL A 181 -23.20 -4.94 9.29
N VAL A 182 -24.41 -5.19 9.79
CA VAL A 182 -25.65 -4.64 9.23
C VAL A 182 -25.99 -3.34 9.95
N PRO A 183 -26.25 -2.24 9.22
CA PRO A 183 -26.60 -0.97 9.84
C PRO A 183 -27.99 -0.99 10.49
N GLN A 184 -28.21 -0.08 11.43
CA GLN A 184 -29.54 0.11 12.06
C GLN A 184 -30.53 0.72 11.06
N GLU A 185 -31.80 0.30 11.15
CA GLU A 185 -32.88 0.75 10.25
C GLU A 185 -33.09 2.26 10.29
N GLU A 186 -33.10 2.86 11.48
CA GLU A 186 -33.26 4.31 11.68
C GLU A 186 -32.12 5.11 10.99
N GLN A 187 -30.89 4.58 10.99
CA GLN A 187 -29.78 5.21 10.27
C GLN A 187 -29.94 5.14 8.76
N LEU A 188 -30.48 4.02 8.24
CA LEU A 188 -30.78 3.82 6.83
C LEU A 188 -31.89 4.77 6.36
N GLU A 189 -32.98 4.89 7.13
CA GLU A 189 -34.09 5.81 6.85
C GLU A 189 -33.59 7.26 6.82
N ARG A 190 -32.77 7.63 7.81
CA ARG A 190 -32.18 8.97 7.85
C ARG A 190 -31.24 9.26 6.67
N ALA A 191 -30.43 8.27 6.29
CA ALA A 191 -29.59 8.37 5.09
C ALA A 191 -30.43 8.55 3.82
N ALA A 192 -31.49 7.76 3.68
CA ALA A 192 -32.41 7.85 2.55
C ALA A 192 -33.08 9.24 2.47
N GLU A 193 -33.54 9.79 3.59
CA GLU A 193 -34.09 11.15 3.63
C GLU A 193 -33.08 12.20 3.13
N LEU A 194 -31.86 12.18 3.64
CA LEU A 194 -30.81 13.12 3.24
C LEU A 194 -30.47 12.97 1.75
N LEU A 195 -30.27 11.76 1.28
CA LEU A 195 -29.91 11.46 -0.11
C LEU A 195 -31.06 11.78 -1.08
N ASN A 196 -32.32 11.51 -0.71
CA ASN A 196 -33.48 11.84 -1.54
C ASN A 196 -33.69 13.34 -1.71
N ARG A 197 -33.38 14.15 -0.68
CA ARG A 197 -33.43 15.64 -0.73
C ARG A 197 -32.27 16.25 -1.50
N ALA A 198 -31.11 15.61 -1.51
CA ALA A 198 -29.90 16.11 -2.16
C ALA A 198 -30.13 16.33 -3.67
N LYS A 199 -29.50 17.36 -4.23
CA LYS A 199 -29.58 17.68 -5.68
C LYS A 199 -28.36 17.21 -6.44
N LYS A 200 -27.18 17.20 -5.77
CA LYS A 200 -25.86 16.88 -6.34
C LYS A 200 -25.10 15.95 -5.38
N VAL A 201 -25.37 14.66 -5.50
CA VAL A 201 -24.64 13.66 -4.70
C VAL A 201 -23.35 13.28 -5.39
N THR A 202 -22.25 13.19 -4.65
CA THR A 202 -21.00 12.55 -5.07
C THR A 202 -20.68 11.43 -4.10
N ILE A 203 -20.28 10.27 -4.63
CA ILE A 203 -19.82 9.14 -3.82
C ILE A 203 -18.31 9.21 -3.72
N LEU A 204 -17.78 9.11 -2.48
CA LEU A 204 -16.35 8.94 -2.22
C LEU A 204 -16.10 7.49 -1.77
N ALA A 205 -15.49 6.69 -2.64
CA ALA A 205 -15.23 5.28 -2.42
C ALA A 205 -13.81 5.02 -1.91
N GLY A 206 -13.67 4.30 -0.81
CA GLY A 206 -12.39 3.87 -0.25
C GLY A 206 -12.17 2.36 -0.37
N ALA A 207 -11.20 1.83 0.38
CA ALA A 207 -10.90 0.39 0.40
C ALA A 207 -12.09 -0.48 0.85
N GLY A 208 -12.99 0.05 1.68
CA GLY A 208 -14.14 -0.69 2.19
C GLY A 208 -15.23 -0.99 1.16
N VAL A 209 -15.08 -0.53 -0.10
CA VAL A 209 -15.97 -0.96 -1.20
C VAL A 209 -15.56 -2.31 -1.80
N ALA A 210 -14.48 -2.93 -1.32
CA ALA A 210 -14.07 -4.26 -1.73
C ALA A 210 -15.22 -5.26 -1.58
N GLY A 211 -15.52 -6.01 -2.65
CA GLY A 211 -16.65 -6.95 -2.70
C GLY A 211 -18.05 -6.32 -2.76
N ALA A 212 -18.14 -4.98 -2.86
CA ALA A 212 -19.41 -4.24 -2.96
C ALA A 212 -19.59 -3.51 -4.30
N HIS A 213 -18.73 -3.75 -5.29
CA HIS A 213 -18.69 -3.05 -6.57
C HIS A 213 -20.09 -2.85 -7.18
N ASP A 214 -20.81 -3.92 -7.46
CA ASP A 214 -22.13 -3.86 -8.11
C ASP A 214 -23.15 -3.04 -7.32
N ARG A 215 -23.08 -3.10 -5.98
CA ARG A 215 -23.97 -2.35 -5.09
C ARG A 215 -23.66 -0.86 -5.10
N VAL A 216 -22.38 -0.50 -5.16
CA VAL A 216 -21.95 0.90 -5.26
C VAL A 216 -22.32 1.49 -6.62
N ILE A 217 -22.16 0.73 -7.72
CA ILE A 217 -22.63 1.11 -9.06
C ILE A 217 -24.15 1.34 -9.06
N ALA A 218 -24.92 0.45 -8.44
CA ALA A 218 -26.38 0.61 -8.34
C ALA A 218 -26.79 1.85 -7.52
N LEU A 219 -26.07 2.15 -6.44
CA LEU A 219 -26.27 3.41 -5.67
C LEU A 219 -25.99 4.64 -6.54
N ALA A 220 -24.89 4.63 -7.29
CA ALA A 220 -24.51 5.73 -8.17
C ALA A 220 -25.58 5.97 -9.26
N ASP A 221 -26.12 4.91 -9.83
CA ASP A 221 -27.19 5.04 -10.82
C ASP A 221 -28.51 5.57 -10.21
N ALA A 222 -28.92 5.07 -9.04
CA ALA A 222 -30.11 5.55 -8.35
C ALA A 222 -29.98 7.04 -7.95
N LEU A 223 -28.80 7.45 -7.52
CA LEU A 223 -28.53 8.82 -7.07
C LEU A 223 -28.08 9.77 -8.20
N ALA A 224 -27.89 9.27 -9.43
CA ALA A 224 -27.25 10.00 -10.53
C ALA A 224 -25.93 10.66 -10.08
N ALA A 225 -25.11 9.93 -9.34
CA ALA A 225 -23.92 10.43 -8.64
C ALA A 225 -22.64 9.99 -9.35
N PRO A 226 -21.69 10.91 -9.58
CA PRO A 226 -20.32 10.51 -9.94
C PRO A 226 -19.67 9.76 -8.77
N ILE A 227 -18.79 8.81 -9.10
CA ILE A 227 -17.96 8.10 -8.14
C ILE A 227 -16.55 8.66 -8.21
N VAL A 228 -16.09 9.21 -7.09
CA VAL A 228 -14.71 9.58 -6.84
C VAL A 228 -14.11 8.54 -5.92
N HIS A 229 -12.86 8.15 -6.13
CA HIS A 229 -12.24 7.18 -5.25
C HIS A 229 -10.95 7.71 -4.59
N ALA A 230 -10.63 7.17 -3.42
CA ALA A 230 -9.31 7.27 -2.81
C ALA A 230 -8.36 6.24 -3.47
N LEU A 231 -7.05 6.37 -3.28
CA LEU A 231 -6.07 5.47 -3.89
C LEU A 231 -6.37 3.99 -3.59
N ARG A 232 -6.64 3.64 -2.35
CA ARG A 232 -6.98 2.26 -1.95
C ARG A 232 -8.37 1.79 -2.42
N GLY A 233 -9.20 2.69 -2.92
CA GLY A 233 -10.47 2.35 -3.57
C GLY A 233 -10.32 1.98 -5.04
N LYS A 234 -9.25 2.44 -5.70
CA LYS A 234 -9.03 2.34 -7.15
C LYS A 234 -9.21 0.91 -7.67
N GLU A 235 -8.53 -0.08 -7.11
CA GLU A 235 -8.59 -1.49 -7.56
C GLU A 235 -9.99 -2.11 -7.43
N ASN A 236 -10.85 -1.56 -6.57
CA ASN A 236 -12.15 -2.11 -6.24
C ASN A 236 -13.32 -1.45 -6.99
N ILE A 237 -13.13 -0.25 -7.56
CA ILE A 237 -14.25 0.53 -8.10
C ILE A 237 -14.01 1.18 -9.47
N GLU A 238 -12.77 1.25 -9.96
CA GLU A 238 -12.48 1.90 -11.24
C GLU A 238 -13.00 1.12 -12.45
N PHE A 239 -12.91 -0.22 -12.43
CA PHE A 239 -13.28 -1.10 -13.54
C PHE A 239 -14.80 -1.17 -13.72
N ASP A 240 -15.24 -1.39 -14.96
CA ASP A 240 -16.65 -1.54 -15.35
C ASP A 240 -17.59 -0.51 -14.67
N ASN A 241 -17.11 0.73 -14.54
CA ASN A 241 -17.76 1.80 -13.81
C ASN A 241 -18.10 3.00 -14.71
N PRO A 242 -19.35 3.12 -15.20
CA PRO A 242 -19.76 4.25 -16.03
C PRO A 242 -19.93 5.57 -15.24
N PHE A 243 -19.76 5.55 -13.92
CA PHE A 243 -19.88 6.69 -13.03
C PHE A 243 -18.52 7.18 -12.53
N ASP A 244 -17.40 6.50 -12.91
CA ASP A 244 -16.07 6.88 -12.47
C ASP A 244 -15.66 8.24 -13.00
N VAL A 245 -15.18 9.10 -12.11
CA VAL A 245 -14.62 10.42 -12.44
C VAL A 245 -13.20 10.60 -11.89
N GLY A 246 -12.57 9.48 -11.56
CA GLY A 246 -11.20 9.40 -11.10
C GLY A 246 -11.02 9.67 -9.61
N MET A 247 -9.79 9.95 -9.23
CA MET A 247 -9.34 10.02 -7.86
C MET A 247 -9.27 11.46 -7.35
N THR A 248 -9.55 11.67 -6.06
CA THR A 248 -9.29 12.92 -5.35
C THR A 248 -8.05 12.81 -4.45
N GLY A 249 -7.62 13.92 -3.88
CA GLY A 249 -6.47 14.01 -2.99
C GLY A 249 -5.19 14.46 -3.69
N LEU A 250 -4.07 14.43 -2.98
CA LEU A 250 -2.79 14.95 -3.46
C LEU A 250 -2.32 14.27 -4.76
N LEU A 251 -2.60 12.98 -4.91
CA LEU A 251 -2.25 12.18 -6.10
C LEU A 251 -3.34 12.23 -7.17
N GLY A 252 -4.50 12.83 -6.86
CA GLY A 252 -5.73 12.74 -7.64
C GLY A 252 -5.74 13.55 -8.93
N PHE A 253 -6.91 13.54 -9.53
CA PHE A 253 -7.21 14.26 -10.77
C PHE A 253 -8.03 15.52 -10.49
N ALA A 254 -7.93 16.50 -11.35
CA ALA A 254 -8.78 17.70 -11.27
C ALA A 254 -10.29 17.36 -11.33
N SER A 255 -10.66 16.30 -12.06
CA SER A 255 -12.05 15.85 -12.17
C SER A 255 -12.62 15.31 -10.84
N GLY A 256 -11.89 14.46 -10.14
CA GLY A 256 -12.31 13.95 -8.83
C GLY A 256 -12.45 15.08 -7.81
N TYR A 257 -11.49 15.99 -7.76
CA TYR A 257 -11.55 17.16 -6.89
C TYR A 257 -12.79 18.03 -7.17
N ARG A 258 -13.03 18.39 -8.44
CA ARG A 258 -14.18 19.22 -8.83
C ARG A 258 -15.52 18.55 -8.60
N ALA A 259 -15.61 17.23 -8.79
CA ALA A 259 -16.82 16.49 -8.49
C ALA A 259 -17.16 16.50 -6.99
N MET A 260 -16.14 16.47 -6.13
CA MET A 260 -16.30 16.67 -4.68
C MET A 260 -16.78 18.09 -4.35
N GLU A 261 -16.08 19.11 -4.85
CA GLU A 261 -16.39 20.53 -4.58
C GLU A 261 -17.78 20.96 -5.08
N ALA A 262 -18.25 20.41 -6.20
CA ALA A 262 -19.53 20.74 -6.77
C ALA A 262 -20.73 20.07 -6.09
N ALA A 263 -20.48 19.12 -5.18
CA ALA A 263 -21.52 18.35 -4.50
C ALA A 263 -22.18 19.15 -3.36
N ASP A 264 -23.48 18.98 -3.19
CA ASP A 264 -24.21 19.40 -1.98
C ASP A 264 -24.27 18.29 -0.92
N THR A 265 -23.98 17.04 -1.33
CA THR A 265 -23.99 15.88 -0.46
C THR A 265 -22.88 14.90 -0.85
N ILE A 266 -22.06 14.49 0.10
CA ILE A 266 -21.02 13.46 -0.07
C ILE A 266 -21.45 12.20 0.65
N LEU A 267 -21.51 11.07 -0.08
CA LEU A 267 -21.68 9.74 0.48
C LEU A 267 -20.32 9.05 0.51
N MET A 268 -19.76 8.93 1.71
CA MET A 268 -18.44 8.32 1.96
C MET A 268 -18.61 6.84 2.26
N LEU A 269 -18.05 5.96 1.43
CA LEU A 269 -18.20 4.51 1.53
C LEU A 269 -16.86 3.84 1.85
N GLY A 270 -16.71 3.35 3.08
CA GLY A 270 -15.54 2.58 3.52
C GLY A 270 -14.22 3.33 3.30
N THR A 271 -14.19 4.61 3.62
CA THR A 271 -13.02 5.47 3.41
C THR A 271 -12.61 6.20 4.67
N ASP A 272 -11.29 6.21 4.91
CA ASP A 272 -10.61 6.99 5.92
C ASP A 272 -9.68 8.04 5.24
N PHE A 273 -10.18 8.66 4.18
CA PHE A 273 -9.44 9.62 3.34
C PHE A 273 -8.93 10.80 4.19
N PRO A 274 -7.60 11.00 4.33
CA PRO A 274 -7.06 11.80 5.42
C PRO A 274 -7.03 13.32 5.18
N TYR A 275 -7.19 13.77 3.94
CA TYR A 275 -6.91 15.16 3.56
C TYR A 275 -8.13 16.05 3.71
N GLN A 276 -8.23 16.76 4.84
CA GLN A 276 -9.40 17.59 5.19
C GLN A 276 -9.71 18.67 4.15
N GLN A 277 -8.69 19.25 3.52
CA GLN A 277 -8.85 20.32 2.51
C GLN A 277 -9.59 19.88 1.24
N PHE A 278 -9.79 18.58 1.03
CA PHE A 278 -10.54 18.05 -0.11
C PHE A 278 -12.00 17.73 0.20
N TYR A 279 -12.47 17.98 1.42
CA TYR A 279 -13.88 17.87 1.77
C TYR A 279 -14.57 19.21 1.65
N PRO A 280 -15.64 19.35 0.84
CA PRO A 280 -16.37 20.61 0.71
C PRO A 280 -17.02 21.02 2.03
N ALA A 281 -16.77 22.26 2.47
CA ALA A 281 -17.20 22.73 3.79
C ALA A 281 -18.74 22.80 3.94
N GLY A 282 -19.46 23.13 2.86
CA GLY A 282 -20.91 23.33 2.88
C GLY A 282 -21.75 22.10 2.51
N ALA A 283 -21.13 20.96 2.20
CA ALA A 283 -21.86 19.75 1.80
C ALA A 283 -22.31 18.92 3.02
N THR A 284 -23.50 18.33 2.91
CA THR A 284 -23.95 17.26 3.81
C THR A 284 -23.03 16.04 3.66
N LYS A 285 -22.54 15.47 4.76
CA LYS A 285 -21.60 14.36 4.77
C LYS A 285 -22.17 13.15 5.50
N ILE A 286 -22.31 12.05 4.75
CA ILE A 286 -22.78 10.76 5.25
C ILE A 286 -21.61 9.80 5.14
N GLN A 287 -21.19 9.16 6.22
CA GLN A 287 -20.08 8.20 6.23
C GLN A 287 -20.57 6.82 6.65
N VAL A 288 -20.20 5.80 5.87
CA VAL A 288 -20.40 4.38 6.16
C VAL A 288 -19.04 3.74 6.40
N ASP A 289 -18.83 3.15 7.56
CA ASP A 289 -17.63 2.37 7.89
C ASP A 289 -18.01 1.23 8.84
N VAL A 290 -17.34 0.07 8.72
CA VAL A 290 -17.54 -1.07 9.64
C VAL A 290 -17.04 -0.77 11.05
N ARG A 291 -16.25 0.29 11.22
CA ARG A 291 -15.60 0.67 12.47
C ARG A 291 -16.13 2.01 12.94
N GLY A 292 -16.94 1.98 13.98
CA GLY A 292 -17.56 3.16 14.55
C GLY A 292 -16.57 4.25 14.97
N GLU A 293 -15.38 3.86 15.44
CA GLU A 293 -14.32 4.79 15.86
C GLU A 293 -13.68 5.59 14.71
N GLN A 294 -13.95 5.24 13.45
CA GLN A 294 -13.48 5.99 12.28
C GLN A 294 -14.48 7.06 11.81
N LEU A 295 -15.73 6.96 12.24
CA LEU A 295 -16.77 7.92 11.85
C LEU A 295 -16.43 9.33 12.36
N GLY A 296 -16.48 10.31 11.47
CA GLY A 296 -16.23 11.72 11.80
C GLY A 296 -14.76 12.08 12.08
N ARG A 297 -13.83 11.14 12.01
CA ARG A 297 -12.41 11.37 12.35
C ARG A 297 -11.73 12.41 11.43
N ARG A 298 -12.17 12.52 10.18
CA ARG A 298 -11.55 13.39 9.16
C ARG A 298 -12.30 14.66 8.88
N THR A 299 -13.60 14.64 9.04
CA THR A 299 -14.48 15.79 8.81
C THR A 299 -15.73 15.63 9.67
N PRO A 300 -16.37 16.73 10.13
CA PRO A 300 -17.67 16.65 10.79
C PRO A 300 -18.70 15.98 9.87
N LEU A 301 -19.56 15.14 10.43
CA LEU A 301 -20.59 14.39 9.72
C LEU A 301 -21.98 14.88 10.09
N ASP A 302 -22.90 14.85 9.12
CA ASP A 302 -24.34 14.97 9.35
C ASP A 302 -24.96 13.62 9.73
N LEU A 303 -24.34 12.51 9.26
CA LEU A 303 -24.74 11.15 9.62
C LEU A 303 -23.56 10.18 9.52
N GLY A 304 -23.32 9.43 10.59
CA GLY A 304 -22.40 8.28 10.62
C GLY A 304 -23.18 6.97 10.70
N ILE A 305 -22.81 5.98 9.90
CA ILE A 305 -23.44 4.67 9.84
C ILE A 305 -22.37 3.60 10.09
N VAL A 306 -22.54 2.81 11.14
CA VAL A 306 -21.72 1.62 11.36
C VAL A 306 -22.32 0.48 10.54
N GLY A 307 -21.60 0.08 9.49
CA GLY A 307 -22.09 -0.97 8.58
C GLY A 307 -21.07 -1.35 7.52
N ASP A 308 -21.19 -2.57 7.04
CA ASP A 308 -20.51 -3.02 5.83
C ASP A 308 -21.10 -2.30 4.61
N VAL A 309 -20.25 -1.86 3.69
CA VAL A 309 -20.69 -1.10 2.50
C VAL A 309 -21.67 -1.92 1.65
N ARG A 310 -21.41 -3.22 1.48
CA ARG A 310 -22.27 -4.11 0.69
C ARG A 310 -23.66 -4.25 1.32
N GLU A 311 -23.71 -4.49 2.64
CA GLU A 311 -24.96 -4.65 3.38
C GLU A 311 -25.72 -3.31 3.45
N THR A 312 -25.00 -2.22 3.73
CA THR A 312 -25.60 -0.88 3.77
C THR A 312 -26.17 -0.48 2.42
N ALA A 313 -25.43 -0.70 1.33
CA ALA A 313 -25.91 -0.39 -0.01
C ALA A 313 -27.13 -1.24 -0.40
N ALA A 314 -27.15 -2.53 -0.05
CA ALA A 314 -28.28 -3.41 -0.31
C ALA A 314 -29.54 -2.98 0.42
N ALA A 315 -29.41 -2.56 1.70
CA ALA A 315 -30.53 -2.13 2.53
C ALA A 315 -31.00 -0.70 2.16
N LEU A 316 -30.10 0.18 1.71
CA LEU A 316 -30.40 1.57 1.37
C LEU A 316 -31.09 1.71 0.01
N LEU A 317 -30.69 0.90 -0.99
CA LEU A 317 -31.20 0.98 -2.36
C LEU A 317 -32.75 1.00 -2.46
N PRO A 318 -33.52 0.15 -1.76
CA PRO A 318 -34.98 0.15 -1.82
C PRO A 318 -35.63 1.43 -1.27
N LEU A 319 -34.92 2.17 -0.40
CA LEU A 319 -35.40 3.40 0.24
C LEU A 319 -35.14 4.66 -0.59
N LEU A 320 -34.32 4.52 -1.66
CA LEU A 320 -33.92 5.66 -2.50
C LEU A 320 -34.95 5.92 -3.61
N GLN A 321 -35.20 7.21 -3.84
CA GLN A 321 -35.93 7.69 -5.00
C GLN A 321 -34.95 7.94 -6.16
N ARG A 322 -35.13 7.22 -7.27
CA ARG A 322 -34.26 7.37 -8.45
C ARG A 322 -34.28 8.81 -8.97
N LYS A 323 -33.10 9.45 -9.00
CA LYS A 323 -32.97 10.84 -9.46
C LYS A 323 -33.09 10.93 -10.99
N LYS A 324 -33.97 11.80 -11.45
CA LYS A 324 -34.19 12.08 -12.89
C LYS A 324 -33.12 13.05 -13.45
N ARG A 325 -32.67 14.03 -12.64
CA ARG A 325 -31.69 15.02 -13.05
C ARG A 325 -30.28 14.45 -12.94
N ARG A 326 -29.61 14.35 -14.08
CA ARG A 326 -28.25 13.76 -14.17
C ARG A 326 -27.15 14.78 -14.46
N SER A 327 -27.47 16.08 -14.54
CA SER A 327 -26.53 17.13 -14.98
C SER A 327 -25.23 17.16 -14.17
N HIS A 328 -25.26 16.94 -12.85
CA HIS A 328 -24.07 16.89 -12.02
C HIS A 328 -23.14 15.71 -12.42
N LEU A 329 -23.70 14.55 -12.68
CA LEU A 329 -22.96 13.39 -13.17
C LEU A 329 -22.39 13.63 -14.58
N GLU A 330 -23.21 14.16 -15.49
CA GLU A 330 -22.82 14.43 -16.88
C GLU A 330 -21.66 15.43 -16.97
N ASP A 331 -21.76 16.54 -16.21
CA ASP A 331 -20.70 17.55 -16.09
C ASP A 331 -19.40 16.95 -15.54
N ALA A 332 -19.50 16.10 -14.50
CA ALA A 332 -18.35 15.43 -13.90
C ALA A 332 -17.67 14.44 -14.86
N LEU A 333 -18.46 13.63 -15.58
CA LEU A 333 -17.97 12.69 -16.59
C LEU A 333 -17.32 13.41 -17.79
N GLU A 334 -17.90 14.52 -18.24
CA GLU A 334 -17.30 15.33 -19.32
C GLU A 334 -15.95 15.88 -18.87
N HIS A 335 -15.89 16.40 -17.64
CA HIS A 335 -14.64 16.90 -17.08
C HIS A 335 -13.59 15.79 -16.93
N TYR A 336 -14.00 14.59 -16.52
CA TYR A 336 -13.11 13.42 -16.43
C TYR A 336 -12.53 13.04 -17.78
N ARG A 337 -13.35 12.96 -18.83
CA ARG A 337 -12.88 12.67 -20.19
C ARG A 337 -11.83 13.69 -20.67
N LYS A 338 -12.06 14.99 -20.40
CA LYS A 338 -11.10 16.05 -20.73
C LYS A 338 -9.79 15.90 -19.94
N THR A 339 -9.89 15.62 -18.64
CA THR A 339 -8.74 15.42 -17.76
C THR A 339 -7.95 14.19 -18.20
N ARG A 340 -8.62 13.07 -18.47
CA ARG A 340 -7.96 11.83 -18.93
C ARG A 340 -7.21 12.05 -20.23
N LYS A 341 -7.86 12.70 -21.21
CA LYS A 341 -7.22 13.03 -22.50
C LYS A 341 -5.92 13.83 -22.30
N LYS A 342 -5.93 14.86 -21.46
CA LYS A 342 -4.71 15.64 -21.16
C LYS A 342 -3.61 14.79 -20.50
N LEU A 343 -3.96 13.92 -19.56
CA LEU A 343 -2.99 13.01 -18.94
C LEU A 343 -2.39 12.04 -19.98
N ASP A 344 -3.22 11.51 -20.87
CA ASP A 344 -2.76 10.59 -21.93
C ASP A 344 -1.82 11.28 -22.92
N GLU A 345 -2.05 12.55 -23.24
CA GLU A 345 -1.17 13.36 -24.08
C GLU A 345 0.20 13.62 -23.45
N LEU A 346 0.30 13.61 -22.12
CA LEU A 346 1.58 13.73 -21.40
C LEU A 346 2.38 12.42 -21.38
N ALA A 347 1.71 11.27 -21.46
CA ALA A 347 2.33 9.95 -21.38
C ALA A 347 2.87 9.50 -22.74
N THR A 348 3.83 10.24 -23.28
CA THR A 348 4.44 10.01 -24.59
C THR A 348 5.96 9.93 -24.50
N SER A 349 6.61 9.36 -25.52
CA SER A 349 8.08 9.35 -25.64
C SER A 349 8.66 10.77 -25.57
N SER A 350 9.79 10.90 -24.88
CA SER A 350 10.50 12.19 -24.74
C SER A 350 11.28 12.60 -26.00
N GLY A 351 11.50 11.66 -26.92
CA GLY A 351 12.39 11.81 -28.08
C GLY A 351 13.88 11.64 -27.71
N PRO A 352 14.75 11.50 -28.74
CA PRO A 352 16.15 11.14 -28.55
C PRO A 352 16.93 12.11 -27.66
N GLY A 353 17.81 11.58 -26.82
CA GLY A 353 18.70 12.35 -25.96
C GLY A 353 18.03 13.11 -24.82
N LYS A 354 16.77 12.82 -24.51
CA LYS A 354 16.03 13.40 -23.40
C LYS A 354 15.70 12.35 -22.34
N ALA A 355 15.73 12.75 -21.08
CA ALA A 355 15.28 11.90 -19.99
C ALA A 355 13.83 11.43 -20.20
N ILE A 356 13.53 10.21 -19.76
CA ILE A 356 12.25 9.55 -20.03
C ILE A 356 11.17 10.12 -19.10
N HIS A 357 10.01 10.49 -19.66
CA HIS A 357 8.86 10.90 -18.86
C HIS A 357 8.33 9.72 -18.02
N PRO A 358 8.26 9.82 -16.69
CA PRO A 358 7.85 8.72 -15.83
C PRO A 358 6.41 8.24 -16.09
N GLN A 359 5.51 9.13 -16.54
CA GLN A 359 4.16 8.74 -16.96
C GLN A 359 4.16 7.86 -18.20
N TYR A 360 5.13 8.01 -19.10
CA TYR A 360 5.29 7.13 -20.26
C TYR A 360 5.72 5.73 -19.83
N VAL A 361 6.62 5.63 -18.83
CA VAL A 361 7.00 4.35 -18.21
C VAL A 361 5.77 3.63 -17.66
N ALA A 362 4.96 4.31 -16.84
CA ALA A 362 3.77 3.72 -16.23
C ALA A 362 2.73 3.30 -17.27
N ARG A 363 2.56 4.08 -18.35
CA ARG A 363 1.66 3.73 -19.47
C ARG A 363 2.11 2.47 -20.22
N LEU A 364 3.41 2.33 -20.49
CA LEU A 364 3.93 1.12 -21.12
C LEU A 364 3.76 -0.10 -20.21
N ILE A 365 4.04 0.04 -18.91
CA ILE A 365 3.79 -1.02 -17.92
C ILE A 365 2.32 -1.43 -17.96
N ASP A 366 1.39 -0.48 -17.96
CA ASP A 366 -0.05 -0.76 -18.01
C ASP A 366 -0.44 -1.59 -19.25
N GLY A 367 0.11 -1.22 -20.42
CA GLY A 367 -0.17 -1.90 -21.68
C GLY A 367 0.48 -3.28 -21.84
N LEU A 368 1.59 -3.54 -21.12
CA LEU A 368 2.38 -4.77 -21.24
C LEU A 368 2.09 -5.78 -20.12
N ALA A 369 1.54 -5.32 -19.00
CA ALA A 369 1.30 -6.14 -17.85
C ALA A 369 0.15 -7.14 -18.06
N ALA A 370 0.26 -8.30 -17.43
CA ALA A 370 -0.78 -9.33 -17.43
C ALA A 370 -2.13 -8.80 -16.89
N ASP A 371 -3.20 -9.43 -17.32
CA ASP A 371 -4.56 -9.07 -16.90
C ASP A 371 -4.85 -9.28 -15.42
N ASP A 372 -4.03 -10.04 -14.72
CA ASP A 372 -4.11 -10.30 -13.29
C ASP A 372 -2.87 -9.82 -12.51
N ALA A 373 -2.05 -8.96 -13.12
CA ALA A 373 -0.83 -8.45 -12.50
C ALA A 373 -1.08 -7.80 -11.13
N VAL A 374 -0.09 -7.89 -10.24
CA VAL A 374 -0.05 -7.15 -8.98
C VAL A 374 0.98 -6.05 -9.08
N PHE A 375 0.55 -4.81 -8.92
CA PHE A 375 1.42 -3.65 -8.93
C PHE A 375 1.71 -3.18 -7.51
N ILE A 376 2.97 -2.89 -7.24
CA ILE A 376 3.43 -2.44 -5.93
C ILE A 376 4.32 -1.21 -6.12
N PRO A 377 3.74 -0.01 -6.10
CA PRO A 377 4.53 1.21 -6.17
C PRO A 377 5.18 1.54 -4.83
N ASP A 378 6.39 2.02 -4.89
CA ASP A 378 7.10 2.61 -3.76
C ASP A 378 6.52 3.98 -3.40
N VAL A 379 6.64 4.37 -2.15
CA VAL A 379 6.25 5.71 -1.71
C VAL A 379 7.16 6.76 -2.32
N GLY A 380 6.56 7.83 -2.83
CA GLY A 380 7.21 8.89 -3.59
C GLY A 380 6.60 9.06 -4.97
N SER A 381 7.39 9.42 -5.98
CA SER A 381 6.89 9.63 -7.35
C SER A 381 6.29 8.36 -8.00
N PRO A 382 6.79 7.13 -7.77
CA PRO A 382 6.20 5.93 -8.39
C PRO A 382 4.71 5.73 -8.07
N VAL A 383 4.27 6.05 -6.85
CA VAL A 383 2.84 5.92 -6.49
C VAL A 383 1.97 6.90 -7.28
N VAL A 384 2.48 8.07 -7.63
CA VAL A 384 1.74 9.06 -8.45
C VAL A 384 1.48 8.51 -9.84
N TRP A 385 2.52 7.94 -10.45
CA TRP A 385 2.45 7.40 -11.81
C TRP A 385 1.57 6.16 -11.85
N ALA A 386 1.69 5.27 -10.87
CA ALA A 386 0.81 4.12 -10.70
C ALA A 386 -0.66 4.55 -10.55
N ALA A 387 -0.94 5.50 -9.67
CA ALA A 387 -2.30 6.00 -9.41
C ALA A 387 -2.96 6.59 -10.65
N ARG A 388 -2.20 7.29 -11.51
CA ARG A 388 -2.71 8.03 -12.65
C ARG A 388 -2.75 7.24 -13.96
N TYR A 389 -1.87 6.26 -14.13
CA TYR A 389 -1.65 5.61 -15.43
C TYR A 389 -1.85 4.10 -15.46
N LEU A 390 -1.88 3.42 -14.28
CA LEU A 390 -2.26 2.01 -14.25
C LEU A 390 -3.78 1.87 -14.23
N THR A 391 -4.29 0.98 -15.06
CA THR A 391 -5.73 0.70 -15.20
C THR A 391 -6.10 -0.55 -14.43
N MET A 392 -7.15 -0.49 -13.64
CA MET A 392 -7.71 -1.64 -12.91
C MET A 392 -8.84 -2.29 -13.72
N ASN A 393 -8.90 -3.61 -13.70
CA ASN A 393 -9.85 -4.40 -14.48
C ASN A 393 -10.62 -5.44 -13.65
N GLY A 394 -10.60 -5.30 -12.32
CA GLY A 394 -11.24 -6.22 -11.38
C GLY A 394 -10.42 -7.48 -11.06
N ARG A 395 -9.31 -7.74 -11.78
CA ARG A 395 -8.37 -8.84 -11.53
C ARG A 395 -6.98 -8.34 -11.12
N ARG A 396 -6.55 -7.21 -11.68
CA ARG A 396 -5.31 -6.52 -11.28
C ARG A 396 -5.44 -6.00 -9.86
N ARG A 397 -4.33 -6.03 -9.13
CA ARG A 397 -4.24 -5.52 -7.77
C ARG A 397 -3.25 -4.36 -7.72
N LEU A 398 -3.53 -3.41 -6.82
CA LEU A 398 -2.67 -2.28 -6.54
C LEU A 398 -2.50 -2.17 -5.02
N ILE A 399 -1.38 -2.65 -4.52
CA ILE A 399 -1.04 -2.62 -3.09
C ILE A 399 0.20 -1.77 -2.86
N GLY A 400 0.45 -1.36 -1.62
CA GLY A 400 1.63 -0.56 -1.26
C GLY A 400 1.44 0.15 0.08
N SER A 401 2.45 0.88 0.52
CA SER A 401 2.46 1.59 1.80
C SER A 401 1.62 2.88 1.78
N PHE A 402 0.35 2.77 1.40
CA PHE A 402 -0.52 3.94 1.17
C PHE A 402 -1.04 4.61 2.44
N SER A 403 -0.96 3.95 3.58
CA SER A 403 -1.44 4.46 4.88
C SER A 403 -0.30 4.72 5.86
N HIS A 404 0.80 3.98 5.77
CA HIS A 404 1.99 4.18 6.57
C HIS A 404 2.96 5.15 5.91
N GLY A 405 3.14 5.02 4.59
CA GLY A 405 3.96 5.94 3.81
C GLY A 405 5.45 5.62 3.85
N SER A 406 5.84 4.36 4.08
CA SER A 406 7.24 3.95 4.09
C SER A 406 7.78 3.80 2.67
N MET A 407 8.91 4.40 2.40
CA MET A 407 9.77 4.04 1.26
C MET A 407 10.30 2.61 1.43
N ALA A 408 10.88 2.03 0.39
CA ALA A 408 11.44 0.68 0.35
C ALA A 408 10.41 -0.47 0.43
N ASN A 409 9.11 -0.16 0.38
CA ASN A 409 8.05 -1.16 0.46
C ASN A 409 7.93 -2.02 -0.81
N ALA A 410 8.19 -1.44 -2.00
CA ALA A 410 7.83 -2.08 -3.27
C ALA A 410 8.53 -3.42 -3.50
N LEU A 411 9.86 -3.48 -3.36
CA LEU A 411 10.63 -4.70 -3.49
C LEU A 411 10.22 -5.74 -2.44
N SER A 412 10.20 -5.35 -1.17
CA SER A 412 9.99 -6.27 -0.06
C SER A 412 8.56 -6.82 -0.01
N GLN A 413 7.53 -5.99 -0.21
CA GLN A 413 6.15 -6.48 -0.37
C GLN A 413 6.03 -7.37 -1.63
N GLY A 414 6.76 -7.00 -2.72
CA GLY A 414 6.82 -7.80 -3.94
C GLY A 414 7.36 -9.21 -3.71
N ILE A 415 8.36 -9.37 -2.87
CA ILE A 415 8.88 -10.69 -2.46
C ILE A 415 7.76 -11.53 -1.84
N GLY A 416 7.01 -10.98 -0.88
CA GLY A 416 5.93 -11.71 -0.23
C GLY A 416 4.78 -12.08 -1.16
N VAL A 417 4.38 -11.15 -2.04
CA VAL A 417 3.37 -11.43 -3.07
C VAL A 417 3.84 -12.51 -4.03
N GLN A 418 5.09 -12.42 -4.51
CA GLN A 418 5.63 -13.40 -5.46
C GLN A 418 5.85 -14.77 -4.82
N ALA A 419 6.24 -14.83 -3.56
CA ALA A 419 6.37 -16.08 -2.82
C ALA A 419 5.02 -16.79 -2.66
N SER A 420 3.95 -16.03 -2.39
CA SER A 420 2.59 -16.57 -2.25
C SER A 420 1.90 -16.88 -3.58
N HIS A 421 2.28 -16.20 -4.66
CA HIS A 421 1.67 -16.33 -5.99
C HIS A 421 2.75 -16.48 -7.06
N ARG A 422 3.48 -17.61 -7.06
CA ARG A 422 4.66 -17.85 -7.91
C ARG A 422 4.41 -17.75 -9.42
N SER A 423 3.21 -18.06 -9.88
CA SER A 423 2.81 -17.99 -11.30
C SER A 423 2.21 -16.65 -11.73
N ARG A 424 1.90 -15.76 -10.80
CA ARG A 424 1.27 -14.47 -11.08
C ARG A 424 2.35 -13.42 -11.36
N GLN A 425 2.11 -12.56 -12.34
CA GLN A 425 3.01 -11.45 -12.61
C GLN A 425 2.93 -10.42 -11.48
N VAL A 426 4.06 -10.14 -10.85
CA VAL A 426 4.21 -9.11 -9.80
C VAL A 426 5.19 -8.06 -10.29
N VAL A 427 4.78 -6.79 -10.25
CA VAL A 427 5.59 -5.67 -10.74
C VAL A 427 5.78 -4.66 -9.59
N ALA A 428 7.01 -4.61 -9.08
CA ALA A 428 7.45 -3.59 -8.13
C ALA A 428 7.89 -2.33 -8.90
N LEU A 429 7.23 -1.20 -8.65
CA LEU A 429 7.59 0.09 -9.20
C LEU A 429 8.39 0.86 -8.15
N ALA A 430 9.70 0.71 -8.19
CA ALA A 430 10.60 1.26 -7.17
C ALA A 430 11.09 2.66 -7.55
N GLY A 431 11.17 3.58 -6.59
CA GLY A 431 12.02 4.75 -6.72
C GLY A 431 13.48 4.36 -6.45
N ASP A 432 14.42 5.07 -7.07
CA ASP A 432 15.86 4.83 -6.84
C ASP A 432 16.24 4.97 -5.35
N GLY A 433 15.71 5.99 -4.67
CA GLY A 433 15.91 6.18 -3.23
C GLY A 433 15.29 5.08 -2.38
N GLY A 434 14.07 4.64 -2.71
CA GLY A 434 13.40 3.56 -1.99
C GLY A 434 14.08 2.21 -2.19
N LEU A 435 14.46 1.88 -3.43
CA LEU A 435 15.22 0.66 -3.71
C LEU A 435 16.55 0.63 -2.94
N ALA A 436 17.26 1.77 -2.88
CA ALA A 436 18.55 1.85 -2.20
C ALA A 436 18.47 1.56 -0.70
N MET A 437 17.35 1.87 -0.04
CA MET A 437 17.17 1.63 1.41
C MET A 437 17.21 0.15 1.79
N LEU A 438 16.61 -0.72 0.98
CA LEU A 438 16.60 -2.18 1.19
C LEU A 438 17.19 -2.92 -0.02
N LEU A 439 18.24 -2.38 -0.62
CA LEU A 439 18.89 -2.93 -1.81
C LEU A 439 19.33 -4.40 -1.61
N GLY A 440 19.71 -4.77 -0.38
CA GLY A 440 20.07 -6.13 -0.01
C GLY A 440 18.98 -7.18 -0.30
N GLU A 441 17.71 -6.77 -0.36
CA GLU A 441 16.60 -7.68 -0.66
C GLU A 441 16.59 -8.18 -2.12
N LEU A 442 17.39 -7.61 -3.02
CA LEU A 442 17.66 -8.21 -4.32
C LEU A 442 18.32 -9.59 -4.18
N LEU A 443 19.17 -9.77 -3.17
CA LEU A 443 19.78 -11.09 -2.86
C LEU A 443 18.73 -12.10 -2.39
N THR A 444 17.66 -11.65 -1.78
CA THR A 444 16.54 -12.50 -1.34
C THR A 444 15.84 -13.17 -2.52
N LEU A 445 15.77 -12.51 -3.67
CA LEU A 445 15.16 -13.06 -4.90
C LEU A 445 15.97 -14.26 -5.43
N GLU A 446 17.29 -14.16 -5.40
CA GLU A 446 18.18 -15.26 -5.84
C GLU A 446 18.24 -16.40 -4.81
N GLN A 447 18.24 -16.08 -3.52
CA GLN A 447 18.29 -17.07 -2.46
C GLN A 447 17.04 -17.96 -2.42
N ASN A 448 15.88 -17.39 -2.67
CA ASN A 448 14.59 -18.07 -2.63
C ASN A 448 14.05 -18.36 -4.04
N ALA A 449 14.92 -18.53 -5.01
CA ALA A 449 14.56 -18.75 -6.40
C ALA A 449 13.69 -20.01 -6.59
N PRO A 450 12.81 -19.99 -7.58
CA PRO A 450 12.52 -18.87 -8.47
C PRO A 450 11.45 -17.92 -7.88
N LEU A 451 11.81 -16.66 -7.72
CA LEU A 451 10.86 -15.58 -7.43
C LEU A 451 10.85 -14.60 -8.62
N PRO A 452 10.01 -14.81 -9.66
CA PRO A 452 10.07 -14.06 -10.91
C PRO A 452 9.55 -12.63 -10.81
N LEU A 453 9.85 -11.93 -9.73
CA LEU A 453 9.47 -10.54 -9.48
C LEU A 453 10.06 -9.60 -10.55
N LYS A 454 9.23 -8.72 -11.10
CA LYS A 454 9.64 -7.69 -12.05
C LYS A 454 9.81 -6.36 -11.32
N ILE A 455 10.98 -5.77 -11.42
CA ILE A 455 11.33 -4.53 -10.73
C ILE A 455 11.58 -3.46 -11.78
N VAL A 456 10.77 -2.40 -11.78
CA VAL A 456 10.98 -1.23 -12.63
C VAL A 456 11.40 -0.06 -11.76
N VAL A 457 12.63 0.42 -11.95
CA VAL A 457 13.22 1.47 -11.14
C VAL A 457 13.09 2.81 -11.86
N PHE A 458 12.38 3.75 -11.26
CA PHE A 458 12.30 5.14 -11.68
C PHE A 458 13.50 5.89 -11.10
N ASN A 459 14.60 5.95 -11.84
CA ASN A 459 15.83 6.60 -11.38
C ASN A 459 15.89 8.04 -11.90
N ASN A 460 15.64 8.99 -11.04
CA ASN A 460 15.79 10.42 -11.30
C ASN A 460 16.90 11.06 -10.44
N SER A 461 17.66 10.27 -9.72
CA SER A 461 18.76 10.68 -8.82
C SER A 461 18.33 11.70 -7.77
N SER A 462 17.07 11.63 -7.31
CA SER A 462 16.53 12.57 -6.32
C SER A 462 15.42 11.96 -5.47
N LEU A 463 15.31 12.39 -4.22
CA LEU A 463 14.10 12.26 -3.42
C LEU A 463 13.05 13.26 -3.94
N ASN A 464 12.60 13.01 -5.17
CA ASN A 464 11.85 13.95 -5.99
C ASN A 464 10.56 14.46 -5.32
N PHE A 465 9.82 13.60 -4.62
CA PHE A 465 8.58 14.01 -3.96
C PHE A 465 8.85 15.02 -2.84
N VAL A 466 9.91 14.82 -2.04
CA VAL A 466 10.37 15.74 -1.01
C VAL A 466 10.87 17.05 -1.64
N GLU A 467 11.62 16.96 -2.74
CA GLU A 467 12.06 18.12 -3.50
C GLU A 467 10.88 18.98 -3.99
N LEU A 468 9.83 18.33 -4.46
CA LEU A 468 8.60 19.00 -4.92
C LEU A 468 7.88 19.70 -3.75
N GLU A 469 7.79 19.06 -2.60
CA GLU A 469 7.20 19.64 -1.39
C GLU A 469 8.00 20.86 -0.91
N MET A 470 9.36 20.79 -0.92
CA MET A 470 10.22 21.92 -0.61
C MET A 470 9.95 23.11 -1.56
N LYS A 471 9.88 22.85 -2.88
CA LYS A 471 9.57 23.87 -3.90
C LYS A 471 8.20 24.51 -3.67
N ALA A 472 7.19 23.70 -3.38
CA ALA A 472 5.84 24.17 -3.10
C ALA A 472 5.75 25.01 -1.81
N ALA A 473 6.62 24.74 -0.84
CA ALA A 473 6.77 25.53 0.39
C ALA A 473 7.71 26.76 0.23
N GLY A 474 8.33 26.95 -0.96
CA GLY A 474 9.23 28.06 -1.26
C GLY A 474 10.66 27.89 -0.78
N PHE A 475 11.06 26.66 -0.48
CA PHE A 475 12.45 26.34 -0.10
C PHE A 475 13.27 25.91 -1.32
N VAL A 476 14.55 26.23 -1.31
CA VAL A 476 15.51 25.63 -2.23
C VAL A 476 15.79 24.20 -1.74
N ASN A 477 15.76 23.23 -2.66
CA ASN A 477 16.00 21.83 -2.32
C ASN A 477 17.40 21.63 -1.73
N TYR A 478 17.47 20.83 -0.66
CA TYR A 478 18.70 20.49 0.04
C TYR A 478 18.60 19.06 0.59
N GLY A 479 19.66 18.27 0.41
CA GLY A 479 19.72 16.89 0.88
C GLY A 479 18.84 15.90 0.11
N THR A 480 18.29 16.30 -1.04
CA THR A 480 17.42 15.46 -1.86
C THR A 480 18.15 14.77 -3.02
N GLU A 481 19.36 15.21 -3.35
CA GLU A 481 20.18 14.64 -4.41
C GLU A 481 20.72 13.26 -4.03
N LEU A 482 20.61 12.30 -4.92
CA LEU A 482 21.14 10.95 -4.77
C LEU A 482 22.27 10.71 -5.79
N LYS A 483 23.39 10.16 -5.33
CA LYS A 483 24.48 9.70 -6.17
C LYS A 483 24.39 8.17 -6.31
N ASN A 484 23.55 7.73 -7.22
CA ASN A 484 23.31 6.31 -7.43
C ASN A 484 24.44 5.66 -8.25
N PRO A 485 24.81 4.40 -7.95
CA PRO A 485 25.53 3.55 -8.90
C PRO A 485 24.63 3.20 -10.10
N ASP A 486 25.18 2.47 -11.07
CA ASP A 486 24.36 1.76 -12.06
C ASP A 486 23.64 0.61 -11.34
N LEU A 487 22.35 0.81 -11.03
CA LEU A 487 21.54 -0.15 -10.27
C LEU A 487 21.29 -1.43 -11.08
N SER A 488 21.24 -1.33 -12.41
CA SER A 488 21.15 -2.52 -13.28
C SER A 488 22.43 -3.35 -13.25
N ALA A 489 23.60 -2.70 -13.15
CA ALA A 489 24.88 -3.42 -12.99
C ALA A 489 24.96 -4.11 -11.63
N VAL A 490 24.47 -3.49 -10.57
CA VAL A 490 24.37 -4.12 -9.24
C VAL A 490 23.47 -5.36 -9.31
N ALA A 491 22.29 -5.23 -9.92
CA ALA A 491 21.36 -6.35 -10.06
C ALA A 491 21.98 -7.51 -10.88
N ARG A 492 22.68 -7.22 -11.98
CA ARG A 492 23.42 -8.24 -12.75
C ARG A 492 24.52 -8.91 -11.94
N ALA A 493 25.25 -8.17 -11.12
CA ALA A 493 26.29 -8.72 -10.26
C ALA A 493 25.72 -9.68 -9.19
N ILE A 494 24.48 -9.50 -8.79
CA ILE A 494 23.74 -10.40 -7.89
C ILE A 494 23.25 -11.65 -8.64
N GLY A 495 23.01 -11.59 -9.95
CA GLY A 495 22.50 -12.69 -10.78
C GLY A 495 21.18 -12.41 -11.48
N LEU A 496 20.55 -11.25 -11.23
CA LEU A 496 19.28 -10.90 -11.84
C LEU A 496 19.45 -10.56 -13.32
N HIS A 497 18.42 -10.86 -14.12
CA HIS A 497 18.30 -10.30 -15.46
C HIS A 497 18.05 -8.79 -15.34
N ALA A 498 18.95 -7.94 -15.87
CA ALA A 498 18.80 -6.49 -15.65
C ALA A 498 19.30 -5.64 -16.80
N THR A 499 18.55 -4.60 -17.11
CA THR A 499 18.81 -3.63 -18.19
C THR A 499 18.65 -2.19 -17.69
N ARG A 500 19.54 -1.29 -18.14
CA ARG A 500 19.42 0.16 -17.94
C ARG A 500 18.94 0.81 -19.23
N VAL A 501 17.92 1.67 -19.12
CA VAL A 501 17.30 2.37 -20.25
C VAL A 501 17.40 3.88 -20.03
N SER A 502 18.04 4.57 -20.98
CA SER A 502 18.16 6.04 -20.99
C SER A 502 17.41 6.68 -22.14
N GLU A 503 17.03 5.91 -23.17
CA GLU A 503 16.35 6.40 -24.36
C GLU A 503 14.94 5.81 -24.44
N SER A 504 13.94 6.68 -24.71
CA SER A 504 12.52 6.29 -24.73
C SER A 504 12.21 5.17 -25.73
N GLU A 505 12.94 5.13 -26.84
CA GLU A 505 12.75 4.17 -27.92
C GLU A 505 13.10 2.73 -27.52
N GLN A 506 13.97 2.56 -26.52
CA GLN A 506 14.41 1.26 -26.03
C GLN A 506 13.51 0.73 -24.91
N LEU A 507 12.66 1.58 -24.33
CA LEU A 507 11.94 1.27 -23.10
C LEU A 507 10.94 0.12 -23.28
N GLU A 508 10.17 0.13 -24.37
CA GLU A 508 9.15 -0.89 -24.61
C GLU A 508 9.77 -2.27 -24.76
N ASP A 509 10.86 -2.38 -25.53
CA ASP A 509 11.56 -3.65 -25.75
C ASP A 509 12.20 -4.17 -24.45
N ALA A 510 12.81 -3.29 -23.67
CA ALA A 510 13.39 -3.65 -22.37
C ALA A 510 12.33 -4.15 -21.36
N LEU A 511 11.15 -3.51 -21.32
CA LEU A 511 10.04 -3.97 -20.48
C LEU A 511 9.48 -5.32 -20.97
N ARG A 512 9.32 -5.51 -22.27
CA ARG A 512 8.87 -6.79 -22.85
C ARG A 512 9.82 -7.93 -22.51
N ASP A 513 11.11 -7.69 -22.66
CA ASP A 513 12.15 -8.66 -22.34
C ASP A 513 12.14 -9.03 -20.86
N ALA A 514 12.09 -8.03 -19.96
CA ALA A 514 12.02 -8.26 -18.53
C ALA A 514 10.73 -8.99 -18.10
N PHE A 515 9.58 -8.67 -18.71
CA PHE A 515 8.30 -9.30 -18.36
C PHE A 515 8.19 -10.73 -18.90
N ALA A 516 8.90 -11.04 -20.01
CA ALA A 516 8.98 -12.38 -20.58
C ALA A 516 10.01 -13.30 -19.88
N HIS A 517 10.92 -12.73 -19.10
CA HIS A 517 11.95 -13.51 -18.40
C HIS A 517 11.35 -14.36 -17.29
N ASP A 518 11.70 -15.64 -17.18
CA ASP A 518 11.15 -16.59 -16.20
C ASP A 518 11.63 -16.36 -14.76
N GLY A 519 12.76 -15.65 -14.58
CA GLY A 519 13.34 -15.33 -13.27
C GLY A 519 13.08 -13.88 -12.83
N PRO A 520 13.72 -13.44 -11.74
CA PRO A 520 13.69 -12.05 -11.32
C PRO A 520 14.33 -11.14 -12.36
N ALA A 521 13.71 -9.99 -12.63
CA ALA A 521 14.21 -9.04 -13.62
C ALA A 521 14.10 -7.60 -13.13
N LEU A 522 15.10 -6.75 -13.49
CA LEU A 522 15.16 -5.35 -13.12
C LEU A 522 15.37 -4.48 -14.37
N VAL A 523 14.48 -3.50 -14.57
CA VAL A 523 14.65 -2.45 -15.58
C VAL A 523 14.89 -1.12 -14.87
N GLU A 524 16.10 -0.60 -14.96
CA GLU A 524 16.45 0.74 -14.47
C GLU A 524 16.16 1.77 -15.55
N VAL A 525 15.20 2.65 -15.31
CA VAL A 525 14.77 3.68 -16.27
C VAL A 525 15.23 5.04 -15.79
N MET A 526 16.03 5.74 -16.62
CA MET A 526 16.49 7.10 -16.34
C MET A 526 15.37 8.10 -16.61
N THR A 527 14.69 8.53 -15.55
CA THR A 527 13.51 9.40 -15.65
C THR A 527 13.83 10.88 -15.42
N ASP A 528 12.98 11.76 -15.97
CA ASP A 528 13.13 13.21 -15.78
C ASP A 528 12.93 13.60 -14.31
N ARG A 529 13.93 14.32 -13.76
CA ARG A 529 13.93 14.81 -12.38
C ARG A 529 12.93 15.94 -12.15
N GLN A 530 12.69 16.76 -13.17
CA GLN A 530 11.88 17.98 -13.05
C GLN A 530 10.40 17.76 -13.39
N GLU A 531 10.00 16.50 -13.69
CA GLU A 531 8.60 16.18 -13.97
C GLU A 531 7.73 16.42 -12.72
N LEU A 532 6.81 17.37 -12.82
CA LEU A 532 5.89 17.71 -11.74
C LEU A 532 4.64 16.84 -11.79
N SER A 533 4.24 16.31 -10.67
CA SER A 533 2.89 15.82 -10.48
C SER A 533 2.00 16.96 -9.96
N MET A 534 1.40 17.72 -10.86
CA MET A 534 0.53 18.82 -10.43
C MET A 534 -0.64 18.30 -9.60
N PRO A 535 -0.84 18.80 -8.36
CA PRO A 535 -2.02 18.44 -7.59
C PRO A 535 -3.30 18.96 -8.26
N PRO A 536 -4.47 18.38 -8.00
CA PRO A 536 -5.74 18.75 -8.64
C PRO A 536 -6.18 20.20 -8.37
N SER A 537 -5.67 20.81 -7.32
CA SER A 537 -5.80 22.24 -7.02
C SER A 537 -4.48 22.78 -6.48
N ILE A 538 -4.09 23.95 -6.93
CA ILE A 538 -2.93 24.66 -6.40
C ILE A 538 -3.43 25.77 -5.49
N SER A 539 -3.06 25.74 -4.22
CA SER A 539 -3.43 26.80 -3.28
C SER A 539 -2.66 28.09 -3.57
N VAL A 540 -3.20 29.22 -3.07
CA VAL A 540 -2.51 30.52 -3.17
C VAL A 540 -1.16 30.47 -2.45
N GLU A 541 -1.08 29.73 -1.34
CA GLU A 541 0.15 29.51 -0.59
C GLU A 541 1.18 28.75 -1.42
N GLN A 542 0.76 27.70 -2.14
CA GLN A 542 1.64 26.93 -3.04
C GLN A 542 2.13 27.79 -4.22
N MET A 543 1.27 28.61 -4.82
CA MET A 543 1.69 29.55 -5.87
C MET A 543 2.72 30.57 -5.34
N LYS A 544 2.50 31.11 -4.13
CA LYS A 544 3.48 31.98 -3.46
C LYS A 544 4.78 31.21 -3.17
N GLY A 545 4.69 29.97 -2.72
CA GLY A 545 5.82 29.10 -2.47
C GLY A 545 6.68 28.89 -3.70
N PHE A 546 6.08 28.47 -4.83
CA PHE A 546 6.80 28.30 -6.09
C PHE A 546 7.43 29.60 -6.60
N THR A 547 6.76 30.76 -6.44
CA THR A 547 7.33 32.07 -6.80
C THR A 547 8.54 32.39 -5.92
N LEU A 548 8.45 32.11 -4.62
CA LEU A 548 9.53 32.33 -3.66
C LEU A 548 10.71 31.38 -3.91
N TYR A 549 10.43 30.10 -4.24
CA TYR A 549 11.43 29.13 -4.67
C TYR A 549 12.20 29.63 -5.90
N ALA A 550 11.48 30.07 -6.95
CA ALA A 550 12.12 30.59 -8.17
C ALA A 550 13.04 31.77 -7.87
N LEU A 551 12.57 32.73 -7.05
CA LEU A 551 13.39 33.88 -6.64
C LEU A 551 14.63 33.45 -5.85
N ARG A 552 14.49 32.57 -4.86
CA ARG A 552 15.60 32.07 -4.04
C ARG A 552 16.60 31.25 -4.84
N SER A 553 16.13 30.43 -5.79
CA SER A 553 16.98 29.63 -6.68
C SER A 553 17.86 30.53 -7.55
N VAL A 554 17.29 31.58 -8.14
CA VAL A 554 18.05 32.57 -8.92
C VAL A 554 19.10 33.28 -8.03
N LEU A 555 18.72 33.71 -6.83
CA LEU A 555 19.62 34.38 -5.90
C LEU A 555 20.74 33.46 -5.38
N SER A 556 20.52 32.16 -5.30
CA SER A 556 21.51 31.15 -4.90
C SER A 556 22.35 30.58 -6.05
N GLY A 557 22.21 31.13 -7.28
CA GLY A 557 22.96 30.68 -8.45
C GLY A 557 22.41 29.40 -9.11
N ARG A 558 21.19 28.99 -8.76
CA ARG A 558 20.50 27.78 -9.27
C ARG A 558 19.37 28.14 -10.25
N GLY A 559 19.51 29.23 -10.99
CA GLY A 559 18.50 29.69 -11.96
C GLY A 559 18.22 28.70 -13.09
N ASP A 560 19.19 27.87 -13.45
CA ASP A 560 19.04 26.83 -14.48
C ASP A 560 17.98 25.78 -14.08
N GLU A 561 17.89 25.42 -12.80
CA GLU A 561 16.86 24.49 -12.29
C GLU A 561 15.44 25.03 -12.51
N VAL A 562 15.25 26.35 -12.37
CA VAL A 562 13.94 26.99 -12.59
C VAL A 562 13.57 26.96 -14.08
N LEU A 563 14.56 27.16 -14.96
CA LEU A 563 14.36 27.09 -16.40
C LEU A 563 14.03 25.66 -16.85
N ASP A 564 14.73 24.67 -16.31
CA ASP A 564 14.47 23.26 -16.62
C ASP A 564 13.11 22.82 -16.11
N LEU A 565 12.75 23.20 -14.88
CA LEU A 565 11.41 22.95 -14.33
C LEU A 565 10.32 23.54 -15.21
N ALA A 566 10.51 24.79 -15.69
CA ALA A 566 9.54 25.44 -16.57
C ALA A 566 9.46 24.73 -17.93
N ARG A 567 10.59 24.35 -18.54
CA ARG A 567 10.63 23.67 -19.84
C ARG A 567 9.99 22.30 -19.81
N THR A 568 10.30 21.49 -18.80
CA THR A 568 9.75 20.14 -18.65
C THR A 568 8.23 20.20 -18.47
N ASN A 569 7.72 21.17 -17.72
CA ASN A 569 6.32 21.23 -17.34
C ASN A 569 5.44 22.18 -18.18
N LEU A 570 5.99 22.78 -19.24
CA LEU A 570 5.26 23.69 -20.12
C LEU A 570 3.97 23.05 -20.67
N ARG A 571 4.01 21.75 -21.01
CA ARG A 571 2.86 20.98 -21.50
C ARG A 571 1.77 20.74 -20.44
N GLN A 572 2.10 20.86 -19.16
CA GLN A 572 1.14 20.69 -18.07
C GLN A 572 0.41 22.00 -17.74
N ILE A 573 1.00 23.14 -18.08
CA ILE A 573 0.48 24.48 -17.77
C ILE A 573 -0.48 24.96 -18.86
N PHE A 574 -0.24 24.63 -20.13
CA PHE A 574 -1.05 24.98 -21.28
C PHE A 574 -1.79 23.76 -21.85
#